data_b9e7c24107637ee8fc2356b35b3ce1be
#
_entry.id   b9e7c24107637ee8fc2356b35b3ce1be
#
_cell.length_a   1.000
_cell.length_b   1.000
_cell.length_c   1.000
_cell.angle_alpha   90.00
_cell.angle_beta   90.00
_cell.angle_gamma   90.00
#
_symmetry.space_group_name_H-M   'P 1'
#
loop_
_entity.id
_entity.type
_entity.pdbx_description
1 polymer ?
#
loop_
_entity_poly.entity_id
_entity_poly.type
_entity_poly.pdbx_seq_one_letter_code
_entity_poly.pdbx_strand_id
1 'polypeptide(L)'
;SIDRPLGKKPKDPPPPPPQVYFYFDNCTYPTTTGNFVVGQPTNATFLMHYINSPGGNYPAFTSSTVSGVTISTPAGTLNVGSGNILYTASGIPTTSGFHNVSIGINYGGFINCSLAIEIQNAPPQGGNCSDPGPTEGSTGCVTFIYRGQEVTYQTVRAADGKIWLQSNLGSPYVAFAAHNVGAFGHFFQWGRWDDGHQVQTSPSITGSSTLQNPSHIPNGNPNFIKGSTASTSWWGIGGTSTDTWSSAPPSSTNGFDPGTALGAGWHIPTASDWNTIIISEDIFDTNSAFASNLKLTDAGLRYSQDGLLYTSWNGGNYWSNTASGINAKWFHFDEVYNGLLQDAGRGNGANLRLVKN
;
A
#
# COMPACT_ATOMS: atom_id res chain seq x y z
N SER A 1 56.74 -31.73 58.89
CA SER A 1 55.62 -31.35 58.01
C SER A 1 56.18 -30.49 56.86
N ILE A 2 56.21 -30.98 55.64
CA ILE A 2 56.71 -30.23 54.49
C ILE A 2 55.49 -29.72 53.73
N ASP A 3 55.22 -28.41 53.85
CA ASP A 3 54.16 -27.74 53.03
C ASP A 3 54.63 -27.67 51.60
N ARG A 4 54.00 -28.43 50.72
CA ARG A 4 54.10 -28.25 49.24
C ARG A 4 53.27 -27.03 48.81
N PRO A 5 53.85 -26.09 48.05
CA PRO A 5 53.09 -25.01 47.48
C PRO A 5 52.14 -25.60 46.42
N LEU A 6 50.84 -25.35 46.58
CA LEU A 6 49.81 -25.64 45.56
C LEU A 6 50.15 -24.86 44.29
N GLY A 7 50.48 -25.59 43.22
CA GLY A 7 50.74 -25.00 41.91
C GLY A 7 49.49 -24.21 41.46
N LYS A 8 49.72 -22.98 41.00
CA LYS A 8 48.67 -22.19 40.36
C LYS A 8 48.08 -22.95 39.18
N LYS A 9 46.75 -23.16 39.23
CA LYS A 9 46.04 -23.74 38.09
C LYS A 9 46.36 -22.94 36.83
N PRO A 10 46.65 -23.58 35.67
CA PRO A 10 46.83 -22.86 34.43
C PRO A 10 45.60 -21.98 34.16
N LYS A 11 45.81 -20.75 33.77
CA LYS A 11 44.75 -19.84 33.39
C LYS A 11 44.10 -20.41 32.14
N ASP A 12 42.81 -20.67 32.16
CA ASP A 12 42.08 -21.09 30.98
C ASP A 12 42.34 -20.10 29.84
N PRO A 13 42.53 -20.59 28.58
CA PRO A 13 42.74 -19.71 27.45
C PRO A 13 41.53 -18.75 27.33
N PRO A 14 41.75 -17.49 26.93
CA PRO A 14 40.67 -16.56 26.73
C PRO A 14 39.68 -17.17 25.72
N PRO A 15 38.36 -16.94 25.89
CA PRO A 15 37.39 -17.39 24.93
C PRO A 15 37.73 -16.82 23.54
N PRO A 16 37.55 -17.62 22.46
CA PRO A 16 37.81 -17.13 21.12
C PRO A 16 36.98 -15.87 20.88
N PRO A 17 37.53 -14.87 20.16
CA PRO A 17 36.77 -13.65 19.83
C PRO A 17 35.50 -14.05 19.10
N PRO A 18 34.38 -13.32 19.29
CA PRO A 18 33.14 -13.60 18.60
C PRO A 18 33.40 -13.59 17.10
N GLN A 19 33.03 -14.67 16.42
CA GLN A 19 33.13 -14.75 14.97
C GLN A 19 32.09 -13.82 14.36
N VAL A 20 32.55 -12.83 13.62
CA VAL A 20 31.74 -11.88 12.88
C VAL A 20 31.47 -12.47 11.51
N TYR A 21 30.23 -12.84 11.25
CA TYR A 21 29.84 -13.46 9.97
C TYR A 21 29.40 -12.39 8.98
N PHE A 22 29.81 -12.54 7.72
CA PHE A 22 29.31 -11.79 6.59
C PHE A 22 27.90 -12.27 6.24
N TYR A 23 26.92 -11.33 6.12
CA TYR A 23 25.54 -11.65 5.74
C TYR A 23 24.80 -10.43 5.16
N PHE A 24 23.64 -10.67 4.53
CA PHE A 24 22.69 -9.63 4.16
C PHE A 24 21.78 -9.32 5.35
N ASP A 25 21.68 -8.06 5.74
CA ASP A 25 20.90 -7.62 6.89
C ASP A 25 19.53 -7.06 6.54
N ASN A 26 19.20 -6.90 5.25
CA ASN A 26 17.91 -6.41 4.77
C ASN A 26 17.18 -7.41 3.86
N CYS A 27 17.39 -8.72 4.01
CA CYS A 27 16.78 -9.77 3.20
C CYS A 27 15.27 -9.68 3.07
N THR A 28 14.59 -9.32 4.16
CA THR A 28 13.13 -9.29 4.19
C THR A 28 12.57 -8.02 3.52
N TYR A 29 13.28 -6.90 3.64
CA TYR A 29 12.82 -5.60 3.15
C TYR A 29 13.94 -4.83 2.45
N PRO A 30 14.45 -5.31 1.31
CA PRO A 30 15.42 -4.54 0.53
C PRO A 30 14.77 -3.28 -0.06
N THR A 31 15.58 -2.28 -0.35
CA THR A 31 15.10 -1.16 -1.16
C THR A 31 14.80 -1.67 -2.57
N THR A 32 13.54 -1.59 -2.98
CA THR A 32 13.05 -2.13 -4.25
C THR A 32 12.57 -1.02 -5.16
N THR A 33 12.85 -1.12 -6.45
CA THR A 33 12.25 -0.28 -7.50
C THR A 33 11.57 -1.17 -8.53
N GLY A 34 10.54 -0.62 -9.19
CA GLY A 34 9.77 -1.34 -10.19
C GLY A 34 8.71 -2.27 -9.60
N ASN A 35 7.92 -2.86 -10.46
CA ASN A 35 6.77 -3.68 -10.13
C ASN A 35 6.82 -5.04 -10.82
N PHE A 36 6.15 -6.02 -10.22
CA PHE A 36 5.89 -7.32 -10.83
C PHE A 36 4.41 -7.42 -11.14
N VAL A 37 4.05 -7.60 -12.40
CA VAL A 37 2.67 -7.71 -12.87
C VAL A 37 2.57 -8.91 -13.81
N VAL A 38 1.58 -9.78 -13.60
CA VAL A 38 1.35 -10.94 -14.46
C VAL A 38 1.25 -10.53 -15.92
N GLY A 39 2.01 -11.20 -16.79
CA GLY A 39 2.02 -10.95 -18.24
C GLY A 39 2.81 -9.72 -18.71
N GLN A 40 3.42 -8.95 -17.79
CA GLN A 40 4.22 -7.77 -18.11
C GLN A 40 5.72 -8.04 -17.87
N PRO A 41 6.62 -7.66 -18.79
CA PRO A 41 8.06 -7.76 -18.53
C PRO A 41 8.46 -6.95 -17.30
N THR A 42 9.25 -7.55 -16.41
CA THR A 42 9.80 -6.84 -15.24
C THR A 42 11.26 -6.47 -15.42
N ASN A 43 11.64 -5.31 -14.85
CA ASN A 43 13.01 -4.83 -14.71
C ASN A 43 13.24 -4.29 -13.29
N ALA A 44 12.50 -4.81 -12.32
CA ALA A 44 12.63 -4.39 -10.94
C ALA A 44 14.05 -4.62 -10.41
N THR A 45 14.50 -3.76 -9.50
CA THR A 45 15.81 -3.86 -8.88
C THR A 45 15.69 -3.92 -7.37
N PHE A 46 16.65 -4.60 -6.74
CA PHE A 46 16.76 -4.77 -5.29
C PHE A 46 18.14 -4.34 -4.84
N LEU A 47 18.21 -3.37 -3.93
CA LEU A 47 19.46 -2.97 -3.31
C LEU A 47 19.62 -3.73 -2.00
N MET A 48 20.48 -4.76 -2.03
CA MET A 48 20.75 -5.63 -0.89
C MET A 48 21.91 -5.09 -0.09
N HIS A 49 21.67 -4.74 1.17
CA HIS A 49 22.71 -4.29 2.08
C HIS A 49 23.39 -5.48 2.75
N TYR A 50 24.72 -5.44 2.84
CA TYR A 50 25.52 -6.43 3.53
C TYR A 50 26.40 -5.80 4.60
N ILE A 51 26.74 -6.57 5.62
CA ILE A 51 27.62 -6.17 6.72
C ILE A 51 28.68 -7.24 7.01
N ASN A 52 29.72 -6.84 7.73
CA ASN A 52 30.83 -7.69 8.17
C ASN A 52 31.61 -8.35 7.02
N SER A 53 31.66 -7.70 5.88
CA SER A 53 32.42 -8.19 4.73
C SER A 53 33.93 -8.03 4.95
N PRO A 54 34.74 -9.08 4.64
CA PRO A 54 36.19 -8.95 4.61
C PRO A 54 36.73 -8.27 3.35
N GLY A 55 35.85 -7.88 2.40
CA GLY A 55 36.22 -7.34 1.10
C GLY A 55 36.58 -8.43 0.10
N GLY A 56 36.81 -8.06 -1.16
CA GLY A 56 37.22 -8.98 -2.23
C GLY A 56 36.13 -9.19 -3.30
N ASN A 57 36.46 -10.03 -4.30
CA ASN A 57 35.60 -10.22 -5.46
C ASN A 57 34.60 -11.35 -5.24
N TYR A 58 33.39 -11.17 -5.83
CA TYR A 58 32.35 -12.20 -5.91
C TYR A 58 31.96 -12.44 -7.38
N PRO A 59 31.64 -13.70 -7.77
CA PRO A 59 31.21 -14.03 -9.12
C PRO A 59 29.77 -13.53 -9.35
N ALA A 60 29.36 -13.47 -10.63
CA ALA A 60 27.97 -13.25 -10.99
C ALA A 60 27.06 -14.33 -10.39
N PHE A 61 25.86 -13.95 -10.06
CA PHE A 61 24.83 -14.84 -9.53
C PHE A 61 23.53 -14.71 -10.35
N THR A 62 22.85 -15.83 -10.54
CA THR A 62 21.51 -15.90 -11.13
C THR A 62 20.68 -16.90 -10.34
N SER A 63 19.49 -16.50 -9.91
CA SER A 63 18.54 -17.36 -9.19
C SER A 63 17.93 -18.42 -10.10
N SER A 64 17.28 -19.42 -9.50
CA SER A 64 16.26 -20.19 -10.21
C SER A 64 15.12 -19.28 -10.65
N THR A 65 14.39 -19.67 -11.70
CA THR A 65 13.17 -18.96 -12.13
C THR A 65 12.02 -19.34 -11.23
N VAL A 66 11.35 -18.32 -10.66
CA VAL A 66 10.16 -18.48 -9.81
C VAL A 66 9.02 -17.65 -10.42
N SER A 67 7.92 -18.30 -10.73
CA SER A 67 6.75 -17.65 -11.38
C SER A 67 7.12 -16.76 -12.57
N GLY A 68 8.05 -17.21 -13.42
CA GLY A 68 8.49 -16.47 -14.61
C GLY A 68 9.54 -15.39 -14.34
N VAL A 69 9.98 -15.20 -13.09
CA VAL A 69 10.95 -14.19 -12.68
C VAL A 69 12.29 -14.82 -12.34
N THR A 70 13.38 -14.24 -12.84
CA THR A 70 14.76 -14.57 -12.51
C THR A 70 15.45 -13.33 -11.97
N ILE A 71 16.22 -13.49 -10.89
CA ILE A 71 16.93 -12.37 -10.24
C ILE A 71 18.43 -12.62 -10.34
N SER A 72 19.19 -11.64 -10.78
CA SER A 72 20.63 -11.75 -11.02
C SER A 72 21.40 -10.53 -10.55
N THR A 73 22.70 -10.73 -10.30
CA THR A 73 23.69 -9.65 -10.12
C THR A 73 24.95 -10.01 -10.91
N PRO A 74 25.61 -9.05 -11.55
CA PRO A 74 26.91 -9.29 -12.18
C PRO A 74 27.99 -9.56 -11.14
N ALA A 75 29.13 -10.09 -11.58
CA ALA A 75 30.32 -10.16 -10.74
C ALA A 75 30.75 -8.76 -10.27
N GLY A 76 31.27 -8.67 -9.06
CA GLY A 76 31.66 -7.40 -8.47
C GLY A 76 32.65 -7.53 -7.34
N THR A 77 32.88 -6.43 -6.62
CA THR A 77 33.79 -6.33 -5.50
C THR A 77 33.04 -5.84 -4.26
N LEU A 78 33.27 -6.52 -3.14
CA LEU A 78 32.76 -6.13 -1.83
C LEU A 78 33.73 -5.14 -1.17
N ASN A 79 33.18 -4.14 -0.53
CA ASN A 79 33.94 -3.30 0.40
C ASN A 79 34.20 -4.06 1.71
N VAL A 80 35.28 -3.71 2.40
CA VAL A 80 35.49 -4.15 3.78
C VAL A 80 34.44 -3.47 4.68
N GLY A 81 33.81 -4.26 5.54
CA GLY A 81 32.76 -3.80 6.45
C GLY A 81 31.37 -3.92 5.84
N SER A 82 30.79 -2.84 5.33
CA SER A 82 29.44 -2.85 4.79
C SER A 82 29.36 -2.25 3.39
N GLY A 83 28.28 -2.54 2.67
CA GLY A 83 28.02 -2.02 1.33
C GLY A 83 26.71 -2.55 0.77
N ASN A 84 26.50 -2.33 -0.52
CA ASN A 84 25.29 -2.76 -1.22
C ASN A 84 25.64 -3.56 -2.46
N ILE A 85 24.78 -4.53 -2.79
CA ILE A 85 24.80 -5.25 -4.06
C ILE A 85 23.46 -4.98 -4.75
N LEU A 86 23.53 -4.58 -6.01
CA LEU A 86 22.35 -4.38 -6.84
C LEU A 86 21.99 -5.69 -7.55
N TYR A 87 20.77 -6.17 -7.31
CA TYR A 87 20.18 -7.28 -8.06
C TYR A 87 19.12 -6.73 -9.02
N THR A 88 19.02 -7.35 -10.19
CA THR A 88 18.02 -7.00 -11.21
C THR A 88 17.14 -8.22 -11.47
N ALA A 89 15.82 -8.00 -11.44
CA ALA A 89 14.85 -8.99 -11.86
C ALA A 89 14.62 -8.88 -13.37
N SER A 90 14.38 -10.03 -14.01
CA SER A 90 14.03 -10.13 -15.43
C SER A 90 13.00 -11.23 -15.64
N GLY A 91 12.31 -11.18 -16.79
CA GLY A 91 11.30 -12.16 -17.16
C GLY A 91 9.89 -11.59 -17.18
N ILE A 92 8.91 -12.46 -17.39
CA ILE A 92 7.48 -12.12 -17.42
C ILE A 92 6.80 -12.93 -16.32
N PRO A 93 6.31 -12.28 -15.25
CA PRO A 93 5.58 -12.96 -14.19
C PRO A 93 4.37 -13.72 -14.71
N THR A 94 4.14 -14.94 -14.22
CA THR A 94 3.08 -15.84 -14.70
C THR A 94 1.95 -16.04 -13.70
N THR A 95 2.23 -15.85 -12.41
CA THR A 95 1.27 -16.13 -11.33
C THR A 95 1.35 -15.01 -10.29
N SER A 96 0.20 -14.41 -9.96
CA SER A 96 0.11 -13.40 -8.90
C SER A 96 0.27 -14.02 -7.51
N GLY A 97 0.63 -13.21 -6.54
CA GLY A 97 0.81 -13.63 -5.16
C GLY A 97 2.18 -13.30 -4.59
N PHE A 98 2.43 -13.81 -3.38
CA PHE A 98 3.74 -13.74 -2.74
C PHE A 98 4.59 -14.94 -3.16
N HIS A 99 5.79 -14.68 -3.63
CA HIS A 99 6.74 -15.70 -4.07
C HIS A 99 8.09 -15.47 -3.41
N ASN A 100 8.74 -16.55 -2.97
CA ASN A 100 10.08 -16.48 -2.41
C ASN A 100 11.12 -16.89 -3.45
N VAL A 101 12.11 -16.02 -3.68
CA VAL A 101 13.25 -16.28 -4.56
C VAL A 101 14.50 -16.34 -3.72
N SER A 102 15.23 -17.46 -3.79
CA SER A 102 16.53 -17.55 -3.16
C SER A 102 17.56 -16.77 -3.99
N ILE A 103 18.17 -15.76 -3.40
CA ILE A 103 19.23 -14.95 -3.98
C ILE A 103 20.48 -15.02 -3.10
N GLY A 104 21.64 -14.72 -3.65
CA GLY A 104 22.87 -14.72 -2.87
C GLY A 104 24.11 -14.47 -3.71
N ILE A 105 25.27 -14.67 -3.09
CA ILE A 105 26.57 -14.66 -3.75
C ILE A 105 27.40 -15.83 -3.28
N ASN A 106 28.30 -16.32 -4.15
CA ASN A 106 29.28 -17.31 -3.77
C ASN A 106 30.58 -16.61 -3.35
N TYR A 107 30.82 -16.53 -2.04
CA TYR A 107 31.98 -15.87 -1.46
C TYR A 107 32.53 -16.69 -0.29
N GLY A 108 33.50 -17.58 -0.58
CA GLY A 108 34.06 -18.53 0.41
C GLY A 108 33.02 -19.53 0.98
N GLY A 109 31.89 -19.65 0.33
CA GLY A 109 30.65 -20.34 0.67
C GLY A 109 29.46 -19.60 0.11
N PHE A 110 28.30 -20.26 0.00
CA PHE A 110 27.09 -19.61 -0.51
C PHE A 110 26.41 -18.82 0.59
N ILE A 111 26.43 -17.49 0.46
CA ILE A 111 25.70 -16.57 1.35
C ILE A 111 24.39 -16.26 0.66
N ASN A 112 23.30 -16.69 1.23
CA ASN A 112 21.98 -16.61 0.64
C ASN A 112 20.96 -15.87 1.50
N CYS A 113 19.86 -15.53 0.85
CA CYS A 113 18.76 -14.77 1.37
C CYS A 113 17.48 -15.22 0.66
N SER A 114 16.40 -15.37 1.37
CA SER A 114 15.08 -15.60 0.78
C SER A 114 14.41 -14.25 0.59
N LEU A 115 14.32 -13.80 -0.66
CA LEU A 115 13.66 -12.54 -1.02
C LEU A 115 12.21 -12.82 -1.34
N ALA A 116 11.29 -12.15 -0.65
CA ALA A 116 9.87 -12.16 -0.97
C ALA A 116 9.58 -11.13 -2.07
N ILE A 117 9.00 -11.58 -3.17
CA ILE A 117 8.48 -10.71 -4.23
C ILE A 117 6.95 -10.78 -4.28
N GLU A 118 6.34 -9.66 -4.57
CA GLU A 118 4.88 -9.50 -4.65
C GLU A 118 4.49 -9.27 -6.11
N ILE A 119 3.86 -10.28 -6.74
CA ILE A 119 3.43 -10.23 -8.14
C ILE A 119 1.94 -9.86 -8.17
N GLN A 120 1.64 -8.73 -8.80
CA GLN A 120 0.29 -8.21 -8.93
C GLN A 120 -0.51 -8.93 -10.02
N ASN A 121 -1.84 -9.01 -9.85
CA ASN A 121 -2.73 -9.34 -10.96
C ASN A 121 -2.56 -8.33 -12.10
N ALA A 122 -2.68 -8.79 -13.35
CA ALA A 122 -2.77 -7.86 -14.46
C ALA A 122 -4.05 -7.03 -14.35
N PRO A 123 -3.99 -5.69 -14.54
CA PRO A 123 -5.20 -4.91 -14.70
C PRO A 123 -5.92 -5.33 -15.99
N PRO A 124 -7.24 -5.13 -16.09
CA PRO A 124 -7.95 -5.37 -17.33
C PRO A 124 -7.33 -4.54 -18.46
N GLN A 125 -7.28 -5.12 -19.66
CA GLN A 125 -6.79 -4.37 -20.82
C GLN A 125 -7.85 -3.34 -21.23
N GLY A 126 -7.42 -2.10 -21.45
CA GLY A 126 -8.27 -1.05 -22.03
C GLY A 126 -8.76 -1.43 -23.43
N GLY A 127 -9.81 -0.79 -23.87
CA GLY A 127 -10.40 -0.99 -25.20
C GLY A 127 -11.93 -1.11 -25.13
N ASN A 128 -12.47 -2.29 -24.98
CA ASN A 128 -13.92 -2.50 -24.91
C ASN A 128 -14.41 -2.74 -23.47
N CYS A 129 -14.23 -1.72 -22.60
CA CYS A 129 -14.78 -1.79 -21.25
C CYS A 129 -16.30 -1.70 -21.26
N SER A 130 -16.94 -2.57 -20.52
CA SER A 130 -18.39 -2.57 -20.29
C SER A 130 -18.69 -2.84 -18.81
N ASP A 131 -19.87 -2.40 -18.40
CA ASP A 131 -20.38 -2.74 -17.07
C ASP A 131 -20.47 -4.27 -16.92
N PRO A 132 -20.28 -4.80 -15.70
CA PRO A 132 -20.47 -6.21 -15.43
C PRO A 132 -21.93 -6.63 -15.70
N GLY A 133 -22.12 -7.90 -16.05
CA GLY A 133 -23.45 -8.50 -16.18
C GLY A 133 -24.31 -8.33 -14.91
N PRO A 134 -25.58 -8.73 -14.96
CA PRO A 134 -26.52 -8.53 -13.85
C PRO A 134 -26.29 -9.50 -12.67
N THR A 135 -25.55 -10.57 -12.90
CA THR A 135 -25.32 -11.60 -11.86
C THR A 135 -24.27 -11.13 -10.88
N GLU A 136 -24.52 -11.33 -9.59
CA GLU A 136 -23.54 -11.10 -8.52
C GLU A 136 -22.22 -11.80 -8.82
N GLY A 137 -21.10 -11.11 -8.55
CA GLY A 137 -19.75 -11.59 -8.83
C GLY A 137 -19.31 -11.46 -10.29
N SER A 138 -20.22 -11.12 -11.23
CA SER A 138 -19.79 -10.84 -12.62
C SER A 138 -18.91 -9.60 -12.68
N THR A 139 -17.90 -9.66 -13.53
CA THR A 139 -16.89 -8.59 -13.66
C THR A 139 -17.01 -7.87 -14.99
N GLY A 140 -16.62 -6.62 -14.99
CA GLY A 140 -16.50 -5.74 -16.14
C GLY A 140 -15.28 -4.84 -15.98
N CYS A 141 -15.25 -3.72 -16.67
CA CYS A 141 -14.18 -2.73 -16.49
C CYS A 141 -14.66 -1.31 -16.76
N VAL A 142 -13.87 -0.33 -16.31
CA VAL A 142 -14.01 1.10 -16.62
C VAL A 142 -12.65 1.70 -16.93
N THR A 143 -12.56 2.48 -18.02
CA THR A 143 -11.36 3.23 -18.40
C THR A 143 -11.59 4.72 -18.19
N PHE A 144 -10.65 5.39 -17.55
CA PHE A 144 -10.75 6.83 -17.25
C PHE A 144 -9.36 7.46 -17.09
N ILE A 145 -9.32 8.79 -17.05
CA ILE A 145 -8.07 9.51 -16.78
C ILE A 145 -7.92 9.71 -15.27
N TYR A 146 -6.83 9.20 -14.73
CA TYR A 146 -6.44 9.40 -13.33
C TYR A 146 -5.02 9.97 -13.26
N ARG A 147 -4.85 11.13 -12.63
CA ARG A 147 -3.58 11.87 -12.56
C ARG A 147 -2.92 12.08 -13.94
N GLY A 148 -3.74 12.39 -14.93
CA GLY A 148 -3.27 12.65 -16.31
C GLY A 148 -2.87 11.39 -17.10
N GLN A 149 -3.09 10.18 -16.57
CA GLN A 149 -2.83 8.92 -17.25
C GLN A 149 -4.13 8.16 -17.46
N GLU A 150 -4.26 7.54 -18.63
CA GLU A 150 -5.34 6.60 -18.87
C GLU A 150 -5.11 5.31 -18.06
N VAL A 151 -6.12 4.91 -17.30
CA VAL A 151 -6.11 3.71 -16.46
C VAL A 151 -7.37 2.90 -16.70
N THR A 152 -7.26 1.59 -16.57
CA THR A 152 -8.39 0.67 -16.63
C THR A 152 -8.51 -0.11 -15.34
N TYR A 153 -9.67 -0.03 -14.72
CA TYR A 153 -9.97 -0.72 -13.46
C TYR A 153 -11.03 -1.79 -13.67
N GLN A 154 -10.85 -2.92 -12.99
CA GLN A 154 -11.89 -3.95 -12.94
C GLN A 154 -13.07 -3.47 -12.11
N THR A 155 -14.27 -3.78 -12.58
CA THR A 155 -15.52 -3.55 -11.86
C THR A 155 -16.21 -4.87 -11.55
N VAL A 156 -17.06 -4.89 -10.54
CA VAL A 156 -17.80 -6.07 -10.12
C VAL A 156 -19.25 -5.72 -9.81
N ARG A 157 -20.17 -6.60 -10.15
CA ARG A 157 -21.55 -6.58 -9.65
C ARG A 157 -21.53 -7.15 -8.24
N ALA A 158 -21.69 -6.32 -7.24
CA ALA A 158 -21.69 -6.77 -5.85
C ALA A 158 -23.07 -7.28 -5.40
N ALA A 159 -23.15 -7.86 -4.21
CA ALA A 159 -24.37 -8.46 -3.67
C ALA A 159 -25.50 -7.44 -3.42
N ASP A 160 -25.20 -6.14 -3.32
CA ASP A 160 -26.18 -5.06 -3.27
C ASP A 160 -26.81 -4.73 -4.67
N GLY A 161 -26.37 -5.39 -5.71
CA GLY A 161 -26.81 -5.19 -7.10
C GLY A 161 -26.14 -3.99 -7.78
N LYS A 162 -25.32 -3.21 -7.08
CA LYS A 162 -24.59 -2.08 -7.65
C LYS A 162 -23.28 -2.52 -8.30
N ILE A 163 -22.69 -1.61 -9.07
CA ILE A 163 -21.37 -1.83 -9.67
C ILE A 163 -20.33 -1.10 -8.81
N TRP A 164 -19.34 -1.83 -8.34
CA TRP A 164 -18.24 -1.31 -7.55
C TRP A 164 -16.92 -1.45 -8.29
N LEU A 165 -15.98 -0.54 -8.06
CA LEU A 165 -14.59 -0.83 -8.39
C LEU A 165 -14.12 -2.04 -7.56
N GLN A 166 -13.35 -2.94 -8.16
CA GLN A 166 -12.76 -4.08 -7.45
C GLN A 166 -11.33 -3.80 -6.96
N SER A 167 -10.86 -2.58 -7.15
CA SER A 167 -9.57 -2.08 -6.67
C SER A 167 -9.71 -0.71 -6.00
N ASN A 168 -8.78 -0.37 -5.12
CA ASN A 168 -8.72 0.96 -4.51
C ASN A 168 -8.28 2.00 -5.53
N LEU A 169 -8.86 3.19 -5.51
CA LEU A 169 -8.43 4.27 -6.38
C LEU A 169 -6.95 4.59 -6.13
N GLY A 170 -6.16 4.62 -7.20
CA GLY A 170 -4.70 4.76 -7.15
C GLY A 170 -3.93 3.45 -7.33
N SER A 171 -4.60 2.30 -7.39
CA SER A 171 -4.04 1.03 -7.84
C SER A 171 -5.04 0.31 -8.77
N PRO A 172 -4.68 0.01 -10.01
CA PRO A 172 -5.55 -0.74 -10.92
C PRO A 172 -5.55 -2.25 -10.63
N TYR A 173 -4.75 -2.70 -9.67
CA TYR A 173 -4.58 -4.12 -9.38
C TYR A 173 -5.69 -4.61 -8.43
N VAL A 174 -6.43 -5.63 -8.85
CA VAL A 174 -7.32 -6.36 -7.94
C VAL A 174 -6.46 -7.13 -6.95
N ALA A 175 -6.71 -6.93 -5.67
CA ALA A 175 -5.93 -7.57 -4.62
C ALA A 175 -6.02 -9.11 -4.70
N PHE A 176 -4.92 -9.79 -4.47
CA PHE A 176 -4.85 -11.26 -4.36
C PHE A 176 -4.75 -11.73 -2.90
N ALA A 177 -4.59 -10.81 -1.95
CA ALA A 177 -4.60 -11.04 -0.51
C ALA A 177 -5.11 -9.79 0.21
N ALA A 178 -5.58 -9.93 1.44
CA ALA A 178 -6.00 -8.78 2.26
C ALA A 178 -4.84 -7.79 2.44
N HIS A 179 -3.65 -8.26 2.79
CA HIS A 179 -2.43 -7.46 2.89
C HIS A 179 -1.61 -7.52 1.60
N ASN A 180 -2.15 -6.93 0.53
CA ASN A 180 -1.50 -6.80 -0.76
C ASN A 180 -1.04 -5.36 -0.97
N VAL A 181 0.22 -5.04 -0.63
CA VAL A 181 0.75 -3.66 -0.60
C VAL A 181 0.62 -2.97 -1.95
N GLY A 182 0.86 -3.67 -3.07
CA GLY A 182 0.71 -3.13 -4.41
C GLY A 182 -0.73 -2.78 -4.78
N ALA A 183 -1.73 -3.33 -4.08
CA ALA A 183 -3.15 -3.04 -4.27
C ALA A 183 -3.72 -2.04 -3.24
N PHE A 184 -2.91 -1.49 -2.35
CA PHE A 184 -3.39 -0.53 -1.34
C PHE A 184 -3.93 0.77 -1.95
N GLY A 185 -3.40 1.21 -3.10
CA GLY A 185 -3.86 2.43 -3.75
C GLY A 185 -3.46 3.69 -3.00
N HIS A 186 -4.30 4.71 -3.09
CA HIS A 186 -4.03 6.04 -2.55
C HIS A 186 -4.89 6.37 -1.32
N PHE A 187 -4.43 7.35 -0.51
CA PHE A 187 -5.02 7.73 0.77
C PHE A 187 -5.52 9.17 0.71
N PHE A 188 -6.81 9.35 0.50
CA PHE A 188 -7.46 10.65 0.32
C PHE A 188 -7.85 11.27 1.66
N GLN A 189 -7.57 12.56 1.84
CA GLN A 189 -8.22 13.36 2.87
C GLN A 189 -9.65 13.68 2.42
N TRP A 190 -10.62 13.64 3.33
CA TRP A 190 -12.02 13.79 3.00
C TRP A 190 -12.31 15.13 2.29
N GLY A 191 -13.06 15.10 1.22
CA GLY A 191 -13.42 16.28 0.42
C GLY A 191 -12.38 16.65 -0.65
N ARG A 192 -11.25 15.96 -0.73
CA ARG A 192 -10.19 16.23 -1.71
C ARG A 192 -10.27 15.28 -2.91
N TRP A 193 -9.70 15.71 -4.03
CA TRP A 193 -9.63 14.97 -5.30
C TRP A 193 -8.19 14.49 -5.57
N ASP A 194 -7.89 14.06 -6.78
CA ASP A 194 -6.57 13.57 -7.21
C ASP A 194 -5.55 14.71 -7.47
N ASP A 195 -5.45 15.65 -6.56
CA ASP A 195 -4.55 16.82 -6.63
C ASP A 195 -3.08 16.51 -6.25
N GLY A 196 -2.77 15.25 -5.96
CA GLY A 196 -1.43 14.76 -5.64
C GLY A 196 -1.21 14.40 -4.17
N HIS A 197 -2.00 14.97 -3.24
CA HIS A 197 -1.86 14.73 -1.80
C HIS A 197 -2.05 13.27 -1.40
N GLN A 198 -2.89 12.55 -2.13
CA GLN A 198 -3.31 11.19 -1.84
C GLN A 198 -2.23 10.15 -2.09
N VAL A 199 -1.19 10.48 -2.85
CA VAL A 199 -0.08 9.56 -3.13
C VAL A 199 0.65 9.23 -1.84
N GLN A 200 0.96 7.94 -1.63
CA GLN A 200 1.60 7.46 -0.39
C GLN A 200 2.89 8.21 -0.06
N THR A 201 3.65 8.63 -1.08
CA THR A 201 4.93 9.34 -0.95
C THR A 201 4.80 10.86 -1.06
N SER A 202 3.58 11.41 -1.13
CA SER A 202 3.41 12.88 -1.21
C SER A 202 3.96 13.55 0.05
N PRO A 203 4.60 14.72 -0.08
CA PRO A 203 5.10 15.45 1.08
C PRO A 203 3.94 15.88 1.98
N SER A 204 4.23 16.10 3.26
CA SER A 204 3.28 16.64 4.24
C SER A 204 3.61 18.09 4.56
N ILE A 205 2.57 18.90 4.75
CA ILE A 205 2.69 20.27 5.29
C ILE A 205 1.79 20.43 6.51
N THR A 206 2.18 21.31 7.43
CA THR A 206 1.32 21.65 8.56
C THR A 206 0.18 22.56 8.07
N GLY A 207 -1.05 22.21 8.40
CA GLY A 207 -2.20 23.01 8.09
C GLY A 207 -2.23 24.36 8.82
N SER A 208 -3.00 25.27 8.28
CA SER A 208 -3.18 26.62 8.81
C SER A 208 -4.62 27.08 8.56
N SER A 209 -5.00 28.23 9.08
CA SER A 209 -6.33 28.81 8.82
C SER A 209 -6.62 29.05 7.33
N THR A 210 -5.59 29.11 6.49
CA THR A 210 -5.70 29.28 5.03
C THR A 210 -5.68 27.95 4.25
N LEU A 211 -5.71 26.79 4.92
CA LEU A 211 -5.68 25.47 4.33
C LEU A 211 -6.73 24.52 4.94
N GLN A 212 -7.86 25.05 5.42
CA GLN A 212 -8.80 24.29 6.23
C GLN A 212 -10.02 23.71 5.51
N ASN A 213 -10.24 24.07 4.25
CA ASN A 213 -11.37 23.53 3.47
C ASN A 213 -11.11 23.65 1.97
N PRO A 214 -11.93 23.03 1.11
CA PRO A 214 -11.69 23.01 -0.34
C PRO A 214 -11.63 24.37 -1.02
N SER A 215 -12.29 25.42 -0.49
CA SER A 215 -12.21 26.76 -1.07
C SER A 215 -10.83 27.42 -0.93
N HIS A 216 -10.01 26.94 -0.02
CA HIS A 216 -8.63 27.40 0.18
C HIS A 216 -7.62 26.74 -0.76
N ILE A 217 -8.03 25.70 -1.47
CA ILE A 217 -7.20 24.98 -2.44
C ILE A 217 -7.97 24.78 -3.77
N PRO A 218 -8.51 25.81 -4.37
CA PRO A 218 -9.41 25.69 -5.54
C PRO A 218 -8.73 25.01 -6.75
N ASN A 219 -7.39 25.09 -6.82
CA ASN A 219 -6.57 24.45 -7.86
C ASN A 219 -5.86 23.19 -7.36
N GLY A 220 -6.23 22.66 -6.17
CA GLY A 220 -5.58 21.56 -5.51
C GLY A 220 -4.31 21.95 -4.74
N ASN A 221 -3.77 20.98 -4.01
CA ASN A 221 -2.50 21.09 -3.29
C ASN A 221 -1.84 19.70 -3.23
N PRO A 222 -0.64 19.49 -3.78
CA PRO A 222 -0.03 18.16 -3.82
C PRO A 222 0.46 17.65 -2.46
N ASN A 223 0.41 18.47 -1.41
CA ASN A 223 0.85 18.07 -0.08
C ASN A 223 -0.30 17.49 0.74
N PHE A 224 -0.01 16.49 1.56
CA PHE A 224 -0.88 16.02 2.62
C PHE A 224 -0.90 17.06 3.76
N ILE A 225 -2.08 17.56 4.10
CA ILE A 225 -2.25 18.63 5.09
C ILE A 225 -2.43 17.99 6.47
N LYS A 226 -1.37 17.99 7.27
CA LYS A 226 -1.37 17.43 8.62
C LYS A 226 -1.54 18.50 9.69
N GLY A 227 -2.01 18.09 10.88
CA GLY A 227 -2.09 18.99 12.04
C GLY A 227 -2.35 18.23 13.31
N SER A 228 -1.63 18.56 14.38
CA SER A 228 -1.73 17.94 15.70
C SER A 228 -3.04 18.26 16.44
N THR A 229 -3.80 19.24 15.95
CA THR A 229 -5.09 19.68 16.52
C THR A 229 -6.12 19.83 15.42
N ALA A 230 -7.41 19.89 15.79
CA ALA A 230 -8.50 20.16 14.84
C ALA A 230 -8.30 21.47 14.09
N SER A 231 -7.71 22.49 14.74
CA SER A 231 -7.44 23.80 14.14
C SER A 231 -6.35 23.81 13.07
N THR A 232 -5.51 22.79 13.04
CA THR A 232 -4.42 22.65 12.07
C THR A 232 -4.61 21.45 11.13
N SER A 233 -5.58 20.56 11.40
CA SER A 233 -5.92 19.44 10.52
C SER A 233 -6.73 19.93 9.31
N TRP A 234 -6.60 19.21 8.21
CA TRP A 234 -7.44 19.43 7.03
C TRP A 234 -8.93 19.31 7.39
N TRP A 235 -9.66 20.37 7.12
CA TRP A 235 -11.12 20.51 7.35
C TRP A 235 -11.59 20.11 8.76
N GLY A 236 -10.74 20.28 9.76
CA GLY A 236 -11.02 19.96 11.16
C GLY A 236 -11.79 21.04 11.91
N ILE A 237 -11.84 22.29 11.38
CA ILE A 237 -12.61 23.41 11.92
C ILE A 237 -13.58 23.89 10.84
N GLY A 238 -14.79 24.28 11.29
CA GLY A 238 -15.84 24.81 10.41
C GLY A 238 -16.56 23.74 9.58
N GLY A 239 -16.18 22.48 9.73
CA GLY A 239 -16.91 21.38 9.12
C GLY A 239 -18.28 21.16 9.77
N THR A 240 -19.27 20.83 8.95
CA THR A 240 -20.67 20.62 9.37
C THR A 240 -21.24 19.33 8.80
N SER A 241 -22.34 18.84 9.35
CA SER A 241 -23.02 17.64 8.82
C SER A 241 -23.70 17.88 7.46
N THR A 242 -23.76 19.12 7.00
CA THR A 242 -24.31 19.47 5.68
C THR A 242 -23.26 19.63 4.60
N ASP A 243 -21.97 19.49 4.94
CA ASP A 243 -20.90 19.49 3.96
C ASP A 243 -21.03 18.28 3.03
N THR A 244 -20.57 18.46 1.81
CA THR A 244 -20.69 17.45 0.74
C THR A 244 -19.35 17.12 0.12
N TRP A 245 -19.24 15.93 -0.42
CA TRP A 245 -18.15 15.50 -1.28
C TRP A 245 -18.76 15.00 -2.59
N SER A 246 -19.03 15.92 -3.50
CA SER A 246 -19.83 15.70 -4.70
C SER A 246 -19.10 16.11 -5.97
N SER A 247 -19.75 15.91 -7.12
CA SER A 247 -19.25 16.32 -8.44
C SER A 247 -19.32 17.84 -8.69
N ALA A 248 -19.94 18.61 -7.78
CA ALA A 248 -19.95 20.08 -7.87
C ALA A 248 -18.54 20.66 -7.62
N PRO A 249 -18.24 21.85 -8.13
CA PRO A 249 -16.93 22.50 -7.90
C PRO A 249 -16.61 22.66 -6.41
N PRO A 250 -15.32 22.65 -6.03
CA PRO A 250 -14.89 22.85 -4.65
C PRO A 250 -15.37 24.18 -4.10
N SER A 251 -15.84 24.17 -2.84
CA SER A 251 -16.29 25.36 -2.11
C SER A 251 -15.95 25.22 -0.62
N SER A 252 -16.39 26.18 0.21
CA SER A 252 -16.22 26.09 1.67
C SER A 252 -17.02 24.95 2.31
N THR A 253 -18.01 24.40 1.60
CA THR A 253 -18.91 23.34 2.09
C THR A 253 -18.98 22.13 1.18
N ASN A 254 -18.24 22.12 0.07
CA ASN A 254 -18.19 20.99 -0.85
C ASN A 254 -16.75 20.66 -1.26
N GLY A 255 -16.39 19.39 -1.15
CA GLY A 255 -15.22 18.82 -1.79
C GLY A 255 -15.47 18.56 -3.28
N PHE A 256 -14.51 17.88 -3.94
CA PHE A 256 -14.70 17.44 -5.31
C PHE A 256 -14.47 15.93 -5.42
N ASP A 257 -15.50 15.21 -5.87
CA ASP A 257 -15.51 13.75 -5.97
C ASP A 257 -14.65 13.28 -7.14
N PRO A 258 -13.52 12.56 -6.90
CA PRO A 258 -12.68 12.01 -7.95
C PRO A 258 -13.42 10.94 -8.80
N GLY A 259 -14.50 10.36 -8.31
CA GLY A 259 -15.38 9.45 -9.07
C GLY A 259 -15.99 10.07 -10.31
N THR A 260 -16.07 11.38 -10.37
CA THR A 260 -16.54 12.13 -11.55
C THR A 260 -15.76 11.78 -12.82
N ALA A 261 -14.47 11.46 -12.69
CA ALA A 261 -13.62 11.08 -13.82
C ALA A 261 -14.02 9.75 -14.47
N LEU A 262 -14.73 8.88 -13.75
CA LEU A 262 -15.18 7.57 -14.25
C LEU A 262 -16.46 7.66 -15.11
N GLY A 263 -17.09 8.84 -15.14
CA GLY A 263 -18.29 9.08 -15.93
C GLY A 263 -19.59 9.04 -15.12
N ALA A 264 -20.70 9.11 -15.81
CA ALA A 264 -22.03 9.24 -15.18
C ALA A 264 -22.35 8.06 -14.25
N GLY A 265 -22.92 8.38 -13.11
CA GLY A 265 -23.36 7.42 -12.09
C GLY A 265 -22.27 7.01 -11.09
N TRP A 266 -21.01 7.21 -11.39
CA TRP A 266 -19.91 6.90 -10.46
C TRP A 266 -19.77 7.99 -9.39
N HIS A 267 -19.58 7.55 -8.14
CA HIS A 267 -19.43 8.44 -7.00
C HIS A 267 -18.71 7.72 -5.83
N ILE A 268 -18.27 8.51 -4.86
CA ILE A 268 -17.82 7.98 -3.57
C ILE A 268 -19.06 7.44 -2.82
N PRO A 269 -19.02 6.22 -2.26
CA PRO A 269 -20.15 5.63 -1.56
C PRO A 269 -20.67 6.54 -0.44
N THR A 270 -21.98 6.61 -0.27
CA THR A 270 -22.60 7.17 0.93
C THR A 270 -22.42 6.21 2.11
N ALA A 271 -22.67 6.70 3.33
CA ALA A 271 -22.76 5.84 4.51
C ALA A 271 -23.83 4.74 4.34
N SER A 272 -24.92 5.04 3.64
CA SER A 272 -25.98 4.07 3.33
C SER A 272 -25.51 2.98 2.36
N ASP A 273 -24.72 3.34 1.34
CA ASP A 273 -24.13 2.36 0.42
C ASP A 273 -23.22 1.39 1.17
N TRP A 274 -22.35 1.91 2.04
CA TRP A 274 -21.50 1.07 2.87
C TRP A 274 -22.31 0.16 3.80
N ASN A 275 -23.34 0.68 4.50
CA ASN A 275 -24.19 -0.17 5.33
C ASN A 275 -24.84 -1.30 4.54
N THR A 276 -25.33 -1.00 3.33
CA THR A 276 -25.98 -1.99 2.48
C THR A 276 -24.99 -3.08 2.06
N ILE A 277 -23.81 -2.69 1.57
CA ILE A 277 -22.85 -3.67 1.06
C ILE A 277 -22.19 -4.50 2.19
N ILE A 278 -21.93 -3.91 3.36
CA ILE A 278 -21.43 -4.62 4.53
C ILE A 278 -22.36 -5.77 4.90
N ILE A 279 -23.68 -5.52 4.91
CA ILE A 279 -24.67 -6.56 5.23
C ILE A 279 -24.81 -7.55 4.09
N SER A 280 -24.86 -7.11 2.84
CA SER A 280 -25.11 -7.97 1.67
C SER A 280 -23.94 -8.90 1.37
N GLU A 281 -22.70 -8.49 1.66
CA GLU A 281 -21.47 -9.26 1.45
C GLU A 281 -20.97 -9.94 2.74
N ASP A 282 -21.71 -9.80 3.86
CA ASP A 282 -21.36 -10.36 5.17
C ASP A 282 -19.94 -9.96 5.62
N ILE A 283 -19.65 -8.64 5.55
CA ILE A 283 -18.32 -8.10 5.87
C ILE A 283 -18.26 -7.71 7.34
N PHE A 284 -17.43 -8.39 8.11
CA PHE A 284 -17.28 -8.13 9.55
C PHE A 284 -15.81 -8.07 10.03
N ASP A 285 -14.84 -8.57 9.26
CA ASP A 285 -13.42 -8.57 9.59
C ASP A 285 -12.54 -8.44 8.33
N THR A 286 -11.23 -8.47 8.50
CA THR A 286 -10.26 -8.41 7.40
C THR A 286 -10.43 -9.56 6.40
N ASN A 287 -10.71 -10.77 6.88
CA ASN A 287 -10.83 -11.94 6.00
C ASN A 287 -12.12 -11.87 5.17
N SER A 288 -13.25 -11.55 5.77
CA SER A 288 -14.53 -11.40 5.08
C SER A 288 -14.52 -10.19 4.12
N ALA A 289 -13.86 -9.09 4.50
CA ALA A 289 -13.67 -7.94 3.63
C ALA A 289 -12.90 -8.30 2.35
N PHE A 290 -11.82 -9.06 2.47
CA PHE A 290 -11.09 -9.56 1.31
C PHE A 290 -11.86 -10.67 0.55
N ALA A 291 -12.56 -11.55 1.25
CA ALA A 291 -13.36 -12.60 0.62
C ALA A 291 -14.54 -12.06 -0.20
N SER A 292 -15.07 -10.87 0.16
CA SER A 292 -16.17 -10.20 -0.53
C SER A 292 -15.90 -9.98 -2.03
N ASN A 293 -16.95 -9.73 -2.81
CA ASN A 293 -16.82 -9.36 -4.22
C ASN A 293 -15.95 -8.10 -4.41
N LEU A 294 -15.86 -7.24 -3.40
CA LEU A 294 -15.09 -6.01 -3.46
C LEU A 294 -13.57 -6.23 -3.33
N LYS A 295 -13.10 -7.35 -2.80
CA LYS A 295 -11.66 -7.60 -2.54
C LYS A 295 -10.99 -6.45 -1.78
N LEU A 296 -11.59 -6.03 -0.66
CA LEU A 296 -11.09 -4.92 0.16
C LEU A 296 -9.76 -5.32 0.83
N THR A 297 -8.85 -4.35 0.93
CA THR A 297 -7.52 -4.55 1.53
C THR A 297 -7.43 -3.88 2.90
N ASP A 298 -6.55 -4.41 3.75
CA ASP A 298 -6.21 -3.88 5.07
C ASP A 298 -5.13 -2.78 4.99
N ALA A 299 -5.29 -1.86 4.07
CA ALA A 299 -4.28 -0.85 3.73
C ALA A 299 -3.95 0.14 4.87
N GLY A 300 -4.69 0.12 5.97
CA GLY A 300 -4.49 1.04 7.08
C GLY A 300 -4.97 2.45 6.78
N LEU A 301 -4.20 3.44 7.19
CA LEU A 301 -4.52 4.87 6.99
C LEU A 301 -3.24 5.72 6.92
N ARG A 302 -3.36 6.92 6.36
CA ARG A 302 -2.37 7.98 6.52
C ARG A 302 -2.84 8.92 7.62
N TYR A 303 -2.07 9.02 8.72
CA TYR A 303 -2.54 9.67 9.92
C TYR A 303 -2.46 11.20 9.84
N SER A 304 -3.52 11.87 10.25
CA SER A 304 -3.64 13.34 10.12
C SER A 304 -2.66 14.11 11.00
N GLN A 305 -2.17 13.54 12.10
CA GLN A 305 -1.32 14.28 13.05
C GLN A 305 0.13 14.37 12.60
N ASP A 306 0.67 13.33 11.98
CA ASP A 306 2.08 13.26 11.55
C ASP A 306 2.27 13.13 10.04
N GLY A 307 1.21 12.76 9.31
CA GLY A 307 1.24 12.53 7.87
C GLY A 307 1.93 11.23 7.46
N LEU A 308 2.17 10.33 8.42
CA LEU A 308 2.78 9.02 8.17
C LEU A 308 1.73 7.98 7.78
N LEU A 309 2.17 6.98 7.04
CA LEU A 309 1.33 5.86 6.60
C LEU A 309 1.45 4.72 7.63
N TYR A 310 0.31 4.25 8.11
CA TYR A 310 0.18 3.17 9.09
C TYR A 310 -0.56 2.00 8.43
N THR A 311 0.19 1.04 7.90
CA THR A 311 -0.33 -0.14 7.18
C THR A 311 -0.26 -1.42 8.00
N SER A 312 0.32 -1.38 9.19
CA SER A 312 0.56 -2.58 10.02
C SER A 312 -0.55 -2.90 11.02
N TRP A 313 -1.68 -2.21 10.98
CA TRP A 313 -2.77 -2.38 11.96
C TRP A 313 -3.85 -3.37 11.53
N ASN A 314 -3.56 -4.22 10.56
CA ASN A 314 -4.43 -5.30 10.08
C ASN A 314 -5.88 -4.88 9.80
N GLY A 315 -6.09 -3.62 9.38
CA GLY A 315 -7.40 -3.08 9.13
C GLY A 315 -7.49 -2.24 7.88
N GLY A 316 -8.69 -2.09 7.35
CA GLY A 316 -9.00 -1.21 6.22
C GLY A 316 -9.83 -0.01 6.64
N ASN A 317 -9.59 1.14 5.99
CA ASN A 317 -10.35 2.36 6.20
C ASN A 317 -10.78 2.93 4.84
N TYR A 318 -12.07 3.06 4.63
CA TYR A 318 -12.65 3.47 3.37
C TYR A 318 -13.63 4.62 3.57
N TRP A 319 -13.37 5.77 2.96
CA TRP A 319 -14.26 6.92 3.09
C TRP A 319 -15.65 6.67 2.52
N SER A 320 -16.66 7.22 3.19
CA SER A 320 -17.93 7.61 2.55
C SER A 320 -17.92 9.12 2.24
N ASN A 321 -18.83 9.55 1.38
CA ASN A 321 -19.05 10.98 1.14
C ASN A 321 -19.90 11.66 2.21
N THR A 322 -20.29 10.96 3.27
CA THR A 322 -21.21 11.43 4.30
C THR A 322 -20.47 12.16 5.40
N ALA A 323 -20.77 13.45 5.56
CA ALA A 323 -20.26 14.27 6.66
C ALA A 323 -20.94 13.91 8.00
N SER A 324 -20.21 14.12 9.10
CA SER A 324 -20.68 13.91 10.48
C SER A 324 -20.13 15.00 11.39
N GLY A 325 -20.75 16.20 11.40
CA GLY A 325 -20.20 17.37 12.05
C GLY A 325 -18.83 17.74 11.48
N ILE A 326 -17.83 17.94 12.34
CA ILE A 326 -16.45 18.20 11.94
C ILE A 326 -15.73 16.95 11.41
N ASN A 327 -16.33 15.77 11.59
CA ASN A 327 -15.85 14.49 11.10
C ASN A 327 -16.56 14.08 9.81
N ALA A 328 -16.24 12.90 9.31
CA ALA A 328 -16.96 12.22 8.26
C ALA A 328 -17.07 10.74 8.57
N LYS A 329 -17.99 10.05 7.91
CA LYS A 329 -18.14 8.60 8.05
C LYS A 329 -17.13 7.87 7.18
N TRP A 330 -16.46 6.88 7.76
CA TRP A 330 -15.72 5.87 7.01
C TRP A 330 -16.16 4.47 7.40
N PHE A 331 -15.98 3.53 6.52
CA PHE A 331 -16.06 2.11 6.81
C PHE A 331 -14.71 1.64 7.33
N HIS A 332 -14.70 1.05 8.52
CA HIS A 332 -13.52 0.47 9.16
C HIS A 332 -13.76 -1.00 9.46
N PHE A 333 -12.75 -1.83 9.24
CA PHE A 333 -12.68 -3.22 9.68
C PHE A 333 -11.26 -3.58 10.09
N ASP A 334 -11.12 -4.48 11.04
CA ASP A 334 -9.86 -5.11 11.42
C ASP A 334 -10.12 -6.53 11.95
N GLU A 335 -9.14 -7.16 12.59
CA GLU A 335 -9.27 -8.50 13.15
C GLU A 335 -10.04 -8.53 14.48
N VAL A 336 -10.21 -7.38 15.13
CA VAL A 336 -10.76 -7.25 16.49
C VAL A 336 -12.15 -6.62 16.48
N TYR A 337 -12.34 -5.60 15.64
CA TYR A 337 -13.57 -4.84 15.55
C TYR A 337 -14.33 -5.21 14.27
N ASN A 338 -15.57 -5.65 14.47
CA ASN A 338 -16.50 -5.93 13.38
C ASN A 338 -16.58 -4.73 12.43
N GLY A 339 -16.69 -4.99 11.13
CA GLY A 339 -16.82 -3.97 10.10
C GLY A 339 -17.92 -2.97 10.43
N LEU A 340 -17.57 -1.72 10.71
CA LEU A 340 -18.48 -0.69 11.20
C LEU A 340 -18.26 0.65 10.49
N LEU A 341 -19.34 1.38 10.33
CA LEU A 341 -19.28 2.81 10.02
C LEU A 341 -18.93 3.61 11.28
N GLN A 342 -17.82 4.33 11.21
CA GLN A 342 -17.32 5.14 12.32
C GLN A 342 -17.16 6.60 11.89
N ASP A 343 -17.14 7.51 12.87
CA ASP A 343 -16.75 8.89 12.68
C ASP A 343 -15.21 9.01 12.69
N ALA A 344 -14.66 9.65 11.68
CA ALA A 344 -13.22 9.87 11.55
C ALA A 344 -12.92 11.32 11.19
N GLY A 345 -11.82 11.85 11.73
CA GLY A 345 -11.35 13.19 11.38
C GLY A 345 -11.04 13.30 9.89
N ARG A 346 -11.58 14.34 9.24
CA ARG A 346 -11.44 14.56 7.78
C ARG A 346 -10.00 14.70 7.30
N GLY A 347 -9.09 15.05 8.21
CA GLY A 347 -7.68 15.16 7.94
C GLY A 347 -6.96 13.81 7.76
N ASN A 348 -7.55 12.69 8.17
CA ASN A 348 -6.99 11.37 7.91
C ASN A 348 -7.03 11.04 6.42
N GLY A 349 -6.03 10.34 5.94
CA GLY A 349 -6.02 9.76 4.61
C GLY A 349 -6.55 8.33 4.65
N ALA A 350 -7.60 8.05 3.89
CA ALA A 350 -8.17 6.71 3.75
C ALA A 350 -8.44 6.37 2.28
N ASN A 351 -8.67 5.11 2.01
CA ASN A 351 -8.90 4.63 0.65
C ASN A 351 -10.26 5.07 0.10
N LEU A 352 -10.37 5.09 -1.22
CA LEU A 352 -11.62 5.24 -1.95
C LEU A 352 -11.92 3.97 -2.74
N ARG A 353 -13.15 3.48 -2.59
CA ARG A 353 -13.75 2.43 -3.37
C ARG A 353 -15.03 2.96 -3.98
N LEU A 354 -14.99 3.30 -5.27
CA LEU A 354 -16.10 3.98 -5.94
C LEU A 354 -17.21 3.01 -6.32
N VAL A 355 -18.43 3.53 -6.39
CA VAL A 355 -19.65 2.80 -6.71
C VAL A 355 -20.43 3.51 -7.81
N LYS A 356 -21.14 2.74 -8.64
CA LYS A 356 -22.08 3.19 -9.66
C LYS A 356 -23.46 2.60 -9.38
N ASN A 357 -24.48 3.47 -9.37
CA ASN A 357 -25.88 3.08 -9.19
C ASN A 357 -26.46 2.32 -10.40
#